data_8d3d74dc2f784d398b05c2f4deec507d
#
_entry.id   8d3d74dc2f784d398b05c2f4deec507d
#
_cell.length_a   1.000
_cell.length_b   1.000
_cell.length_c   1.000
_cell.angle_alpha   90.00
_cell.angle_beta   90.00
_cell.angle_gamma   90.00
#
_symmetry.space_group_name_H-M   'P 1'
#
loop_
_entity.id
_entity.type
_entity.pdbx_description
1 polymer ?
#
loop_
_entity_poly.entity_id
_entity_poly.type
_entity_poly.pdbx_seq_one_letter_code
_entity_poly.pdbx_strand_id
1 'polypeptide(L)'
;RNLASGRVVDLGEAVGVIAAQSIGEPGTQLTMRTFHTGGVAGAADITQGLPRVIELFEARRPKAKAVISEIDGVVRIEETEEKLSVFVESEGFSKEYKLPKEARLLVKDGDYVEAGQPLTRGAIDPHQLLEAKGPEAVERYLVEEIQKVYRAQGVKLHDKHIEIVVRQMMKYVEVTDPGDSRLLEGQVLEKWDVEALNERLIAEGKTPVAWKPLLMGVTKSALSTKSWLSAASFQNTTHVLTEAA
;
A
#
# COMPACT_ATOMS: atom_id res chain seq x y z
N ARG A 1 -10.53 12.34 15.34
CA ARG A 1 -11.62 12.51 16.31
C ARG A 1 -12.15 11.15 16.72
N ASN A 2 -12.49 10.99 18.00
CA ASN A 2 -13.16 9.82 18.52
C ASN A 2 -14.58 9.72 17.91
N LEU A 3 -14.95 8.53 17.38
CA LEU A 3 -16.23 8.34 16.69
C LEU A 3 -17.46 8.40 17.65
N ALA A 4 -17.27 8.03 18.91
CA ALA A 4 -18.35 8.04 19.90
C ALA A 4 -18.64 9.45 20.45
N SER A 5 -17.59 10.22 20.75
CA SER A 5 -17.71 11.55 21.38
C SER A 5 -17.68 12.72 20.39
N GLY A 6 -17.21 12.52 19.14
CA GLY A 6 -16.97 13.57 18.14
C GLY A 6 -15.82 14.53 18.48
N ARG A 7 -15.19 14.38 19.66
CA ARG A 7 -14.07 15.22 20.13
C ARG A 7 -12.75 14.77 19.53
N VAL A 8 -11.73 15.61 19.59
CA VAL A 8 -10.35 15.21 19.33
C VAL A 8 -9.95 14.21 20.40
N VAL A 9 -9.26 13.13 20.00
CA VAL A 9 -8.75 12.11 20.93
C VAL A 9 -7.71 12.71 21.87
N ASP A 10 -7.71 12.28 23.12
CA ASP A 10 -6.72 12.68 24.10
C ASP A 10 -5.41 11.90 23.92
N LEU A 11 -4.33 12.49 24.43
CA LEU A 11 -3.03 11.78 24.46
C LEU A 11 -3.14 10.55 25.36
N GLY A 12 -2.70 9.40 24.82
CA GLY A 12 -2.78 8.11 25.53
C GLY A 12 -4.02 7.27 25.16
N GLU A 13 -4.95 7.79 24.35
CA GLU A 13 -6.08 6.98 23.86
C GLU A 13 -5.58 5.90 22.90
N ALA A 14 -5.96 4.63 23.16
CA ALA A 14 -5.50 3.46 22.41
C ALA A 14 -6.21 3.30 21.06
N VAL A 15 -6.12 4.28 20.19
CA VAL A 15 -6.82 4.32 18.87
C VAL A 15 -6.43 3.17 17.96
N GLY A 16 -5.18 2.68 18.05
CA GLY A 16 -4.72 1.53 17.28
C GLY A 16 -5.39 0.22 17.70
N VAL A 17 -5.59 0.02 19.00
CA VAL A 17 -6.32 -1.15 19.55
C VAL A 17 -7.79 -1.10 19.11
N ILE A 18 -8.43 0.06 19.21
CA ILE A 18 -9.81 0.26 18.76
C ILE A 18 -9.95 -0.04 17.26
N ALA A 19 -9.00 0.44 16.44
CA ALA A 19 -8.98 0.16 15.01
C ALA A 19 -8.82 -1.34 14.73
N ALA A 20 -7.85 -1.99 15.38
CA ALA A 20 -7.58 -3.41 15.21
C ALA A 20 -8.79 -4.29 15.60
N GLN A 21 -9.45 -3.99 16.71
CA GLN A 21 -10.66 -4.69 17.14
C GLN A 21 -11.83 -4.46 16.19
N SER A 22 -12.02 -3.23 15.70
CA SER A 22 -13.10 -2.89 14.76
C SER A 22 -12.92 -3.56 13.38
N ILE A 23 -11.67 -3.78 12.98
CA ILE A 23 -11.31 -4.51 11.74
C ILE A 23 -11.41 -6.02 11.97
N GLY A 24 -10.94 -6.50 13.14
CA GLY A 24 -10.82 -7.94 13.43
C GLY A 24 -12.13 -8.61 13.80
N GLU A 25 -13.03 -7.92 14.49
CA GLU A 25 -14.32 -8.49 14.90
C GLU A 25 -15.14 -9.00 13.68
N PRO A 26 -15.39 -8.20 12.64
CA PRO A 26 -16.08 -8.69 11.47
C PRO A 26 -15.25 -9.70 10.65
N GLY A 27 -13.93 -9.70 10.79
CA GLY A 27 -13.02 -10.63 10.12
C GLY A 27 -13.35 -12.09 10.41
N THR A 28 -13.74 -12.40 11.64
CA THR A 28 -14.19 -13.74 12.02
C THR A 28 -15.47 -14.16 11.27
N GLN A 29 -16.39 -13.23 11.07
CA GLN A 29 -17.62 -13.45 10.30
C GLN A 29 -17.32 -13.63 8.80
N LEU A 30 -16.34 -12.92 8.25
CA LEU A 30 -15.86 -13.07 6.88
C LEU A 30 -15.32 -14.48 6.62
N THR A 31 -14.58 -15.05 7.57
CA THR A 31 -14.03 -16.42 7.47
C THR A 31 -15.14 -17.47 7.42
N MET A 32 -16.18 -17.33 8.23
CA MET A 32 -17.30 -18.28 8.26
C MET A 32 -18.14 -18.27 6.96
N ARG A 33 -18.29 -17.13 6.31
CA ARG A 33 -19.10 -16.99 5.09
C ARG A 33 -18.41 -17.51 3.82
N THR A 34 -17.09 -17.48 3.75
CA THR A 34 -16.34 -17.98 2.58
C THR A 34 -16.42 -19.50 2.43
N PHE A 35 -16.73 -20.25 3.49
CA PHE A 35 -16.95 -21.70 3.43
C PHE A 35 -18.30 -22.10 2.84
N HIS A 36 -19.28 -21.18 2.77
CA HIS A 36 -20.65 -21.48 2.31
C HIS A 36 -20.96 -21.06 0.87
N THR A 37 -20.11 -20.25 0.24
CA THR A 37 -20.25 -19.87 -1.17
C THR A 37 -19.37 -20.73 -2.09
N GLY A 38 -19.60 -22.03 -2.07
CA GLY A 38 -19.03 -23.00 -3.01
C GLY A 38 -19.67 -22.90 -4.41
N GLY A 39 -19.62 -21.72 -5.02
CA GLY A 39 -20.07 -21.47 -6.39
C GLY A 39 -18.89 -21.08 -7.25
N VAL A 40 -18.72 -21.77 -8.38
CA VAL A 40 -17.76 -21.63 -9.45
C VAL A 40 -17.23 -20.20 -9.62
N ALA A 41 -16.19 -19.85 -8.88
CA ALA A 41 -15.41 -18.64 -9.15
C ALA A 41 -14.45 -18.97 -10.29
N GLY A 42 -14.53 -18.22 -11.37
CA GLY A 42 -13.60 -18.34 -12.49
C GLY A 42 -12.16 -18.11 -11.98
N ALA A 43 -11.20 -18.83 -12.56
CA ALA A 43 -9.78 -18.86 -12.17
C ALA A 43 -9.05 -17.51 -12.11
N ALA A 44 -9.72 -16.41 -12.41
CA ALA A 44 -9.17 -15.05 -12.43
C ALA A 44 -9.46 -14.22 -11.16
N ASP A 45 -10.27 -14.72 -10.21
CA ASP A 45 -10.78 -13.94 -9.06
C ASP A 45 -10.39 -14.62 -7.74
N ILE A 46 -9.10 -14.78 -7.54
CA ILE A 46 -8.52 -15.81 -6.66
C ILE A 46 -8.50 -15.39 -5.18
N THR A 47 -8.69 -14.11 -4.85
CA THR A 47 -8.58 -13.65 -3.46
C THR A 47 -9.76 -12.78 -3.09
N GLN A 48 -10.87 -13.39 -2.71
CA GLN A 48 -12.04 -12.68 -2.19
C GLN A 48 -12.12 -12.85 -0.67
N GLY A 49 -12.66 -11.86 0.01
CA GLY A 49 -12.87 -11.89 1.46
C GLY A 49 -11.61 -11.65 2.28
N LEU A 50 -11.50 -12.34 3.43
CA LEU A 50 -10.42 -12.13 4.40
C LEU A 50 -9.00 -12.32 3.83
N PRO A 51 -8.71 -13.29 2.95
CA PRO A 51 -7.40 -13.40 2.34
C PRO A 51 -6.97 -12.14 1.57
N ARG A 52 -7.89 -11.45 0.92
CA ARG A 52 -7.62 -10.19 0.23
C ARG A 52 -7.31 -9.06 1.21
N VAL A 53 -8.01 -8.99 2.33
CA VAL A 53 -7.73 -8.00 3.38
C VAL A 53 -6.33 -8.21 3.96
N ILE A 54 -5.95 -9.46 4.23
CA ILE A 54 -4.61 -9.81 4.70
C ILE A 54 -3.54 -9.42 3.67
N GLU A 55 -3.77 -9.74 2.39
CA GLU A 55 -2.87 -9.38 1.29
C GLU A 55 -2.63 -7.87 1.24
N LEU A 56 -3.69 -7.05 1.38
CA LEU A 56 -3.60 -5.59 1.36
C LEU A 56 -2.87 -5.04 2.60
N PHE A 57 -3.21 -5.51 3.81
CA PHE A 57 -2.54 -5.06 5.03
C PHE A 57 -1.09 -5.53 5.13
N GLU A 58 -0.73 -6.66 4.53
CA GLU A 58 0.65 -7.11 4.45
C GLU A 58 1.40 -6.54 3.23
N ALA A 59 0.76 -5.65 2.47
CA ALA A 59 1.32 -5.03 1.26
C ALA A 59 1.95 -6.07 0.32
N ARG A 60 1.31 -7.25 0.19
CA ARG A 60 1.82 -8.33 -0.66
C ARG A 60 1.61 -7.99 -2.13
N ARG A 61 2.56 -8.41 -2.95
CA ARG A 61 2.41 -8.32 -4.40
C ARG A 61 1.36 -9.33 -4.86
N PRO A 62 0.31 -8.89 -5.57
CA PRO A 62 -0.74 -9.78 -6.05
C PRO A 62 -0.20 -10.76 -7.09
N LYS A 63 -0.71 -12.00 -7.08
CA LYS A 63 -0.31 -13.04 -8.05
C LYS A 63 -0.74 -12.68 -9.48
N ALA A 64 -1.97 -12.17 -9.63
CA ALA A 64 -2.52 -11.71 -10.90
C ALA A 64 -2.56 -10.17 -10.89
N LYS A 65 -1.40 -9.56 -11.09
CA LYS A 65 -1.30 -8.11 -11.03
C LYS A 65 -1.75 -7.45 -12.32
N ALA A 66 -2.45 -6.33 -12.19
CA ALA A 66 -2.69 -5.41 -13.28
C ALA A 66 -1.39 -4.72 -13.70
N VAL A 67 -1.23 -4.49 -14.99
CA VAL A 67 -0.22 -3.55 -15.48
C VAL A 67 -0.82 -2.15 -15.37
N ILE A 68 -0.13 -1.25 -14.70
CA ILE A 68 -0.54 0.15 -14.52
C ILE A 68 0.31 1.06 -15.39
N SER A 69 -0.23 2.21 -15.78
CA SER A 69 0.56 3.23 -16.43
C SER A 69 1.49 3.91 -15.43
N GLU A 70 2.74 4.11 -15.79
CA GLU A 70 3.71 4.83 -14.97
C GLU A 70 3.77 6.32 -15.30
N ILE A 71 3.14 6.72 -16.42
CA ILE A 71 3.11 8.10 -16.90
C ILE A 71 1.69 8.48 -17.31
N ASP A 72 1.41 9.77 -17.32
CA ASP A 72 0.21 10.33 -17.93
C ASP A 72 0.38 10.37 -19.45
N GLY A 73 -0.65 10.04 -20.21
CA GLY A 73 -0.55 10.12 -21.65
C GLY A 73 -1.71 9.46 -22.40
N VAL A 74 -1.59 9.45 -23.72
CA VAL A 74 -2.56 8.82 -24.62
C VAL A 74 -2.11 7.40 -24.93
N VAL A 75 -3.05 6.47 -24.85
CA VAL A 75 -2.83 5.05 -25.14
C VAL A 75 -2.79 4.81 -26.63
N ARG A 76 -1.77 4.10 -27.09
CA ARG A 76 -1.68 3.54 -28.44
C ARG A 76 -1.47 2.03 -28.32
N ILE A 77 -2.30 1.26 -29.01
CA ILE A 77 -2.28 -0.21 -28.94
C ILE A 77 -1.74 -0.75 -30.27
N GLU A 78 -0.70 -1.58 -30.16
CA GLU A 78 -0.18 -2.33 -31.31
C GLU A 78 -0.33 -3.83 -31.04
N GLU A 79 -1.13 -4.49 -31.86
CA GLU A 79 -1.34 -5.93 -31.81
C GLU A 79 -0.64 -6.60 -32.99
N THR A 80 0.28 -7.51 -32.68
CA THR A 80 0.97 -8.39 -33.63
C THR A 80 0.53 -9.83 -33.42
N GLU A 81 0.84 -10.74 -34.36
CA GLU A 81 0.43 -12.15 -34.27
C GLU A 81 0.90 -12.84 -32.99
N GLU A 82 2.01 -12.39 -32.39
CA GLU A 82 2.61 -13.02 -31.20
C GLU A 82 2.55 -12.13 -29.94
N LYS A 83 2.36 -10.82 -30.03
CA LYS A 83 2.50 -9.88 -28.91
C LYS A 83 1.45 -8.78 -28.95
N LEU A 84 1.04 -8.35 -27.77
CA LEU A 84 0.23 -7.17 -27.54
C LEU A 84 1.11 -6.12 -26.86
N SER A 85 1.35 -4.99 -27.49
CA SER A 85 2.09 -3.86 -26.90
C SER A 85 1.15 -2.68 -26.73
N VAL A 86 1.16 -2.12 -25.52
CA VAL A 86 0.44 -0.88 -25.21
C VAL A 86 1.48 0.21 -24.98
N PHE A 87 1.39 1.27 -25.75
CA PHE A 87 2.20 2.46 -25.58
C PHE A 87 1.39 3.53 -24.87
N VAL A 88 2.00 4.21 -23.92
CA VAL A 88 1.46 5.44 -23.34
C VAL A 88 2.37 6.57 -23.78
N GLU A 89 1.82 7.51 -24.51
CA GLU A 89 2.55 8.61 -25.13
C GLU A 89 2.19 9.93 -24.44
N SER A 90 3.21 10.60 -23.94
CA SER A 90 3.15 11.95 -23.37
C SER A 90 4.06 12.88 -24.19
N GLU A 91 3.98 14.19 -23.96
CA GLU A 91 4.79 15.18 -24.69
C GLU A 91 6.30 14.84 -24.62
N GLY A 92 6.82 14.25 -25.70
CA GLY A 92 8.24 13.93 -25.87
C GLY A 92 8.71 12.63 -25.23
N PHE A 93 7.83 11.83 -24.63
CA PHE A 93 8.15 10.55 -24.01
C PHE A 93 7.10 9.51 -24.34
N SER A 94 7.54 8.28 -24.63
CA SER A 94 6.66 7.12 -24.87
C SER A 94 7.15 5.94 -24.06
N LYS A 95 6.24 5.26 -23.36
CA LYS A 95 6.54 4.05 -22.60
C LYS A 95 5.80 2.86 -23.17
N GLU A 96 6.53 1.79 -23.49
CA GLU A 96 5.99 0.53 -23.99
C GLU A 96 5.73 -0.44 -22.85
N TYR A 97 4.52 -1.04 -22.83
CA TYR A 97 4.12 -2.12 -21.95
C TYR A 97 3.87 -3.38 -22.77
N LYS A 98 4.76 -4.38 -22.65
CA LYS A 98 4.63 -5.66 -23.34
C LYS A 98 3.70 -6.57 -22.55
N LEU A 99 2.60 -6.97 -23.17
CA LEU A 99 1.55 -7.76 -22.55
C LEU A 99 1.43 -9.13 -23.24
N PRO A 100 1.06 -10.18 -22.49
CA PRO A 100 0.65 -11.43 -23.12
C PRO A 100 -0.61 -11.18 -23.95
N LYS A 101 -0.77 -11.90 -25.05
CA LYS A 101 -1.92 -11.75 -25.97
C LYS A 101 -3.28 -11.98 -25.29
N GLU A 102 -3.29 -12.78 -24.24
CA GLU A 102 -4.49 -13.09 -23.45
C GLU A 102 -4.85 -12.01 -22.42
N ALA A 103 -4.04 -10.94 -22.32
CA ALA A 103 -4.28 -9.87 -21.36
C ALA A 103 -5.58 -9.13 -21.69
N ARG A 104 -6.44 -9.01 -20.68
CA ARG A 104 -7.70 -8.27 -20.83
C ARG A 104 -7.44 -6.79 -20.58
N LEU A 105 -7.42 -6.01 -21.66
CA LEU A 105 -7.28 -4.57 -21.58
C LEU A 105 -8.51 -3.91 -20.95
N LEU A 106 -8.28 -2.87 -20.17
CA LEU A 106 -9.29 -1.95 -19.61
C LEU A 106 -9.36 -0.63 -20.39
N VAL A 107 -8.39 -0.40 -21.27
CA VAL A 107 -8.22 0.82 -22.07
C VAL A 107 -8.37 0.50 -23.55
N LYS A 108 -8.71 1.53 -24.33
CA LYS A 108 -8.81 1.48 -25.79
C LYS A 108 -7.74 2.37 -26.41
N ASP A 109 -7.50 2.13 -27.68
CA ASP A 109 -6.64 3.01 -28.47
C ASP A 109 -7.19 4.44 -28.51
N GLY A 110 -6.33 5.41 -28.22
CA GLY A 110 -6.70 6.82 -28.11
C GLY A 110 -7.22 7.27 -26.74
N ASP A 111 -7.41 6.36 -25.77
CA ASP A 111 -7.81 6.76 -24.41
C ASP A 111 -6.69 7.54 -23.71
N TYR A 112 -7.05 8.56 -22.93
CA TYR A 112 -6.11 9.22 -22.03
C TYR A 112 -6.08 8.50 -20.69
N VAL A 113 -4.88 8.21 -20.19
CA VAL A 113 -4.66 7.56 -18.90
C VAL A 113 -3.75 8.38 -18.00
N GLU A 114 -4.00 8.32 -16.71
CA GLU A 114 -3.13 8.92 -15.69
C GLU A 114 -2.13 7.89 -15.15
N ALA A 115 -1.02 8.37 -14.61
CA ALA A 115 -0.08 7.54 -13.85
C ALA A 115 -0.81 6.79 -12.71
N GLY A 116 -0.52 5.50 -12.56
CA GLY A 116 -1.21 4.63 -11.61
C GLY A 116 -2.52 4.03 -12.10
N GLN A 117 -3.04 4.43 -13.27
CA GLN A 117 -4.27 3.86 -13.83
C GLN A 117 -4.01 2.46 -14.41
N PRO A 118 -4.86 1.45 -14.11
CA PRO A 118 -4.68 0.10 -14.64
C PRO A 118 -4.99 0.05 -16.14
N LEU A 119 -4.05 -0.50 -16.91
CA LEU A 119 -4.19 -0.78 -18.33
C LEU A 119 -4.83 -2.14 -18.58
N THR A 120 -4.63 -3.11 -17.65
CA THR A 120 -5.15 -4.46 -17.74
C THR A 120 -5.99 -4.81 -16.52
N ARG A 121 -6.87 -5.83 -16.67
CA ARG A 121 -7.55 -6.43 -15.51
C ARG A 121 -6.54 -7.09 -14.57
N GLY A 122 -6.80 -6.97 -13.28
CA GLY A 122 -6.00 -7.56 -12.20
C GLY A 122 -6.03 -6.70 -10.95
N ALA A 123 -5.34 -7.15 -9.92
CA ALA A 123 -5.13 -6.36 -8.71
C ALA A 123 -3.93 -5.43 -8.89
N ILE A 124 -4.07 -4.17 -8.48
CA ILE A 124 -2.96 -3.22 -8.54
C ILE A 124 -1.91 -3.61 -7.47
N ASP A 125 -0.65 -3.62 -7.85
CA ASP A 125 0.47 -3.76 -6.93
C ASP A 125 0.67 -2.42 -6.20
N PRO A 126 0.46 -2.35 -4.86
CA PRO A 126 0.54 -1.10 -4.12
C PRO A 126 1.95 -0.49 -4.13
N HIS A 127 3.00 -1.30 -4.29
CA HIS A 127 4.37 -0.80 -4.42
C HIS A 127 4.58 -0.07 -5.75
N GLN A 128 4.08 -0.64 -6.85
CA GLN A 128 4.13 0.03 -8.16
C GLN A 128 3.30 1.31 -8.18
N LEU A 129 2.13 1.29 -7.51
CA LEU A 129 1.30 2.49 -7.39
C LEU A 129 2.01 3.58 -6.58
N LEU A 130 2.77 3.22 -5.54
CA LEU A 130 3.58 4.16 -4.77
C LEU A 130 4.63 4.85 -5.64
N GLU A 131 5.32 4.09 -6.49
CA GLU A 131 6.33 4.62 -7.41
C GLU A 131 5.72 5.50 -8.50
N ALA A 132 4.56 5.11 -9.05
CA ALA A 132 3.93 5.81 -10.17
C ALA A 132 3.15 7.07 -9.75
N LYS A 133 2.45 7.05 -8.61
CA LYS A 133 1.49 8.11 -8.24
C LYS A 133 1.71 8.67 -6.82
N GLY A 134 2.62 8.08 -6.05
CA GLY A 134 2.99 8.56 -4.73
C GLY A 134 2.12 8.03 -3.56
N PRO A 135 2.40 8.48 -2.33
CA PRO A 135 1.83 7.91 -1.10
C PRO A 135 0.33 8.10 -0.97
N GLU A 136 -0.21 9.27 -1.31
CA GLU A 136 -1.64 9.57 -1.17
C GLU A 136 -2.53 8.63 -2.02
N ALA A 137 -2.05 8.27 -3.22
CA ALA A 137 -2.77 7.36 -4.11
C ALA A 137 -2.82 5.94 -3.52
N VAL A 138 -1.72 5.49 -2.90
CA VAL A 138 -1.66 4.18 -2.24
C VAL A 138 -2.55 4.14 -1.00
N GLU A 139 -2.51 5.16 -0.17
CA GLU A 139 -3.36 5.27 1.02
C GLU A 139 -4.84 5.18 0.64
N ARG A 140 -5.26 5.95 -0.36
CA ARG A 140 -6.63 5.91 -0.88
C ARG A 140 -6.98 4.53 -1.45
N TYR A 141 -6.11 3.97 -2.27
CA TYR A 141 -6.30 2.65 -2.87
C TYR A 141 -6.48 1.55 -1.81
N LEU A 142 -5.62 1.52 -0.78
CA LEU A 142 -5.72 0.53 0.29
C LEU A 142 -7.04 0.66 1.06
N VAL A 143 -7.44 1.88 1.42
CA VAL A 143 -8.71 2.13 2.12
C VAL A 143 -9.90 1.67 1.28
N GLU A 144 -9.93 2.05 0.00
CA GLU A 144 -11.03 1.70 -0.91
C GLU A 144 -11.13 0.18 -1.14
N GLU A 145 -10.01 -0.49 -1.40
CA GLU A 145 -10.00 -1.94 -1.65
C GLU A 145 -10.40 -2.74 -0.41
N ILE A 146 -9.92 -2.37 0.78
CA ILE A 146 -10.33 -3.00 2.02
C ILE A 146 -11.82 -2.76 2.26
N GLN A 147 -12.31 -1.54 2.09
CA GLN A 147 -13.72 -1.21 2.23
C GLN A 147 -14.62 -1.97 1.26
N LYS A 148 -14.17 -2.20 0.01
CA LYS A 148 -14.93 -3.03 -0.95
C LYS A 148 -15.20 -4.41 -0.38
N VAL A 149 -14.20 -5.04 0.25
CA VAL A 149 -14.36 -6.37 0.85
C VAL A 149 -15.38 -6.35 1.99
N TYR A 150 -15.28 -5.39 2.91
CA TYR A 150 -16.21 -5.28 4.04
C TYR A 150 -17.63 -4.96 3.59
N ARG A 151 -17.79 -4.01 2.67
CA ARG A 151 -19.09 -3.62 2.11
C ARG A 151 -19.77 -4.78 1.35
N ALA A 152 -19.00 -5.56 0.59
CA ALA A 152 -19.51 -6.74 -0.11
C ALA A 152 -20.10 -7.79 0.85
N GLN A 153 -19.64 -7.80 2.10
CA GLN A 153 -20.16 -8.67 3.17
C GLN A 153 -21.26 -8.01 4.04
N GLY A 154 -21.67 -6.79 3.69
CA GLY A 154 -22.67 -6.03 4.44
C GLY A 154 -22.17 -5.46 5.77
N VAL A 155 -20.86 -5.45 6.00
CA VAL A 155 -20.23 -4.89 7.20
C VAL A 155 -20.02 -3.39 7.03
N LYS A 156 -20.46 -2.62 8.01
CA LYS A 156 -20.24 -1.16 8.08
C LYS A 156 -19.02 -0.89 8.94
N LEU A 157 -17.88 -0.67 8.31
CA LEU A 157 -16.64 -0.27 8.95
C LEU A 157 -16.36 1.20 8.62
N HIS A 158 -15.96 2.00 9.60
CA HIS A 158 -15.59 3.39 9.35
C HIS A 158 -14.18 3.48 8.81
N ASP A 159 -13.96 4.28 7.76
CA ASP A 159 -12.68 4.42 7.06
C ASP A 159 -11.51 4.75 8.00
N LYS A 160 -11.75 5.56 9.05
CA LYS A 160 -10.73 5.95 10.04
C LYS A 160 -9.98 4.77 10.68
N HIS A 161 -10.65 3.63 10.88
CA HIS A 161 -9.99 2.45 11.45
C HIS A 161 -8.95 1.87 10.49
N ILE A 162 -9.27 1.87 9.20
CA ILE A 162 -8.35 1.42 8.14
C ILE A 162 -7.24 2.47 7.96
N GLU A 163 -7.58 3.75 7.91
CA GLU A 163 -6.62 4.86 7.78
C GLU A 163 -5.54 4.85 8.87
N ILE A 164 -5.91 4.54 10.13
CA ILE A 164 -4.96 4.43 11.24
C ILE A 164 -3.91 3.35 10.95
N VAL A 165 -4.34 2.19 10.42
CA VAL A 165 -3.43 1.09 10.08
C VAL A 165 -2.58 1.44 8.87
N VAL A 166 -3.19 1.97 7.81
CA VAL A 166 -2.48 2.38 6.58
C VAL A 166 -1.42 3.44 6.90
N ARG A 167 -1.72 4.41 7.78
CA ARG A 167 -0.74 5.38 8.28
C ARG A 167 0.49 4.72 8.91
N GLN A 168 0.31 3.62 9.66
CA GLN A 168 1.45 2.88 10.23
C GLN A 168 2.25 2.13 9.16
N MET A 169 1.61 1.67 8.09
CA MET A 169 2.28 1.03 6.95
C MET A 169 3.16 2.00 6.16
N MET A 170 2.81 3.31 6.16
CA MET A 170 3.48 4.38 5.42
C MET A 170 4.39 5.27 6.28
N LYS A 171 4.68 4.86 7.53
CA LYS A 171 5.45 5.71 8.44
C LYS A 171 6.95 5.71 8.18
N TYR A 172 7.46 4.75 7.42
CA TYR A 172 8.88 4.60 7.13
C TYR A 172 9.27 5.19 5.78
N VAL A 173 10.52 5.63 5.72
CA VAL A 173 11.16 6.15 4.51
C VAL A 173 12.52 5.50 4.34
N GLU A 174 12.98 5.41 3.11
CA GLU A 174 14.32 4.94 2.75
C GLU A 174 15.17 6.11 2.26
N VAL A 175 16.33 6.27 2.83
CA VAL A 175 17.30 7.32 2.45
C VAL A 175 17.83 7.03 1.05
N THR A 176 17.69 7.99 0.15
CA THR A 176 18.24 7.93 -1.22
C THR A 176 19.56 8.71 -1.35
N ASP A 177 19.69 9.83 -0.61
CA ASP A 177 20.92 10.60 -0.51
C ASP A 177 21.06 11.11 0.93
N PRO A 178 22.13 10.75 1.64
CA PRO A 178 22.32 11.18 3.02
C PRO A 178 22.62 12.68 3.19
N GLY A 179 22.94 13.43 2.12
CA GLY A 179 23.36 14.82 2.21
C GLY A 179 24.53 15.01 3.20
N ASP A 180 24.46 16.07 4.03
CA ASP A 180 25.46 16.33 5.07
C ASP A 180 25.16 15.62 6.42
N SER A 181 24.29 14.61 6.41
CA SER A 181 23.96 13.81 7.59
C SER A 181 24.98 12.67 7.82
N ARG A 182 24.82 11.95 8.94
CA ARG A 182 25.57 10.71 9.22
C ARG A 182 24.82 9.45 8.83
N LEU A 183 23.72 9.58 8.09
CA LEU A 183 22.93 8.45 7.64
C LEU A 183 23.62 7.74 6.48
N LEU A 184 23.18 6.52 6.22
CA LEU A 184 23.66 5.73 5.08
C LEU A 184 22.57 5.64 4.01
N GLU A 185 22.98 5.60 2.75
CA GLU A 185 22.08 5.30 1.64
C GLU A 185 21.42 3.92 1.85
N GLY A 186 20.11 3.84 1.58
CA GLY A 186 19.30 2.64 1.83
C GLY A 186 18.87 2.45 3.28
N GLN A 187 19.27 3.33 4.21
CA GLN A 187 18.84 3.24 5.59
C GLN A 187 17.34 3.55 5.71
N VAL A 188 16.65 2.73 6.51
CA VAL A 188 15.20 2.88 6.75
C VAL A 188 14.97 3.55 8.10
N LEU A 189 14.20 4.64 8.09
CA LEU A 189 13.91 5.46 9.26
C LEU A 189 12.43 5.85 9.30
N GLU A 190 11.97 6.31 10.45
CA GLU A 190 10.65 6.92 10.54
C GLU A 190 10.65 8.31 9.87
N LYS A 191 9.61 8.59 9.09
CA LYS A 191 9.48 9.81 8.30
C LYS A 191 9.72 11.08 9.12
N TRP A 192 9.10 11.18 10.29
CA TRP A 192 9.24 12.36 11.18
C TRP A 192 10.64 12.54 11.76
N ASP A 193 11.42 11.45 11.97
CA ASP A 193 12.82 11.58 12.41
C ASP A 193 13.68 12.22 11.32
N VAL A 194 13.45 11.83 10.06
CA VAL A 194 14.16 12.41 8.91
C VAL A 194 13.71 13.84 8.66
N GLU A 195 12.42 14.14 8.77
CA GLU A 195 11.91 15.52 8.67
C GLU A 195 12.51 16.42 9.74
N ALA A 196 12.51 16.00 11.00
CA ALA A 196 13.13 16.75 12.10
C ALA A 196 14.64 16.90 11.95
N LEU A 197 15.34 15.91 11.38
CA LEU A 197 16.75 16.02 11.04
C LEU A 197 16.97 17.03 9.92
N ASN A 198 16.15 17.01 8.89
CA ASN A 198 16.23 17.93 7.76
C ASN A 198 16.00 19.38 8.18
N GLU A 199 15.03 19.64 9.07
CA GLU A 199 14.81 20.97 9.64
C GLU A 199 16.09 21.52 10.31
N ARG A 200 16.80 20.66 11.07
CA ARG A 200 18.09 21.06 11.71
C ARG A 200 19.19 21.31 10.69
N LEU A 201 19.36 20.41 9.70
CA LEU A 201 20.36 20.55 8.65
C LEU A 201 20.16 21.85 7.86
N ILE A 202 18.91 22.13 7.49
CA ILE A 202 18.55 23.38 6.77
C ILE A 202 18.84 24.61 7.63
N ALA A 203 18.51 24.59 8.93
CA ALA A 203 18.80 25.67 9.85
C ALA A 203 20.32 25.92 10.02
N GLU A 204 21.14 24.86 9.87
CA GLU A 204 22.60 24.94 9.89
C GLU A 204 23.22 25.28 8.51
N GLY A 205 22.41 25.49 7.46
CA GLY A 205 22.88 25.74 6.11
C GLY A 205 23.54 24.56 5.41
N LYS A 206 23.19 23.33 5.85
CA LYS A 206 23.67 22.05 5.32
C LYS A 206 22.69 21.45 4.34
N THR A 207 23.17 20.51 3.53
CA THR A 207 22.36 19.76 2.56
C THR A 207 21.44 18.78 3.30
N PRO A 208 20.10 18.86 3.10
CA PRO A 208 19.16 17.94 3.71
C PRO A 208 19.26 16.52 3.12
N VAL A 209 18.76 15.54 3.86
CA VAL A 209 18.63 14.14 3.44
C VAL A 209 17.51 14.02 2.40
N ALA A 210 17.81 13.42 1.25
CA ALA A 210 16.80 12.99 0.30
C ALA A 210 16.31 11.58 0.64
N TRP A 211 15.01 11.35 0.51
CA TRP A 211 14.38 10.08 0.86
C TRP A 211 13.16 9.79 -0.02
N LYS A 212 12.81 8.52 -0.11
CA LYS A 212 11.58 8.05 -0.77
C LYS A 212 10.67 7.37 0.24
N PRO A 213 9.33 7.51 0.09
CA PRO A 213 8.37 6.81 0.94
C PRO A 213 8.50 5.30 0.77
N LEU A 214 8.30 4.56 1.86
CA LEU A 214 8.38 3.11 1.88
C LEU A 214 7.05 2.53 2.41
N LEU A 215 6.42 1.67 1.61
CA LEU A 215 5.25 0.91 2.04
C LEU A 215 5.69 -0.38 2.71
N MET A 216 5.30 -0.57 3.96
CA MET A 216 5.54 -1.82 4.70
C MET A 216 4.23 -2.50 5.06
N GLY A 217 4.20 -3.83 5.00
CA GLY A 217 3.11 -4.61 5.61
C GLY A 217 3.03 -4.38 7.12
N VAL A 218 1.84 -4.58 7.68
CA VAL A 218 1.57 -4.36 9.12
C VAL A 218 2.54 -5.14 10.01
N THR A 219 2.80 -6.40 9.70
CA THR A 219 3.74 -7.25 10.44
C THR A 219 5.14 -6.65 10.43
N LYS A 220 5.67 -6.31 9.26
CA LYS A 220 7.01 -5.74 9.13
C LYS A 220 7.10 -4.37 9.81
N SER A 221 6.09 -3.53 9.66
CA SER A 221 6.03 -2.21 10.32
C SER A 221 5.99 -2.33 11.85
N ALA A 222 5.26 -3.31 12.38
CA ALA A 222 5.19 -3.56 13.82
C ALA A 222 6.51 -4.05 14.42
N LEU A 223 7.28 -4.85 13.68
CA LEU A 223 8.58 -5.38 14.10
C LEU A 223 9.73 -4.38 13.91
N SER A 224 9.61 -3.43 12.99
CA SER A 224 10.66 -2.42 12.68
C SER A 224 10.64 -1.22 13.64
N THR A 225 9.87 -1.27 14.72
CA THR A 225 9.78 -0.17 15.70
C THR A 225 11.02 -0.09 16.60
N LYS A 226 11.36 1.12 17.04
CA LYS A 226 12.44 1.36 18.03
C LYS A 226 12.12 0.77 19.42
N SER A 227 10.83 0.50 19.71
CA SER A 227 10.40 -0.07 20.96
C SER A 227 10.45 -1.59 20.91
N TRP A 228 11.44 -2.19 21.56
CA TRP A 228 11.54 -3.64 21.71
C TRP A 228 10.30 -4.27 22.34
N LEU A 229 9.64 -3.55 23.26
CA LEU A 229 8.42 -4.00 23.93
C LEU A 229 7.24 -4.11 22.95
N SER A 230 7.13 -3.18 22.02
CA SER A 230 6.10 -3.22 20.96
C SER A 230 6.33 -4.40 20.01
N ALA A 231 7.59 -4.65 19.63
CA ALA A 231 7.95 -5.80 18.81
C ALA A 231 7.78 -7.14 19.58
N ALA A 232 8.12 -7.18 20.88
CA ALA A 232 7.97 -8.35 21.73
C ALA A 232 6.50 -8.70 22.02
N SER A 233 5.57 -7.77 21.92
CA SER A 233 4.13 -8.03 22.05
C SER A 233 3.51 -8.69 20.83
N PHE A 234 4.23 -8.74 19.71
CA PHE A 234 3.82 -9.46 18.52
C PHE A 234 4.10 -10.97 18.69
N GLN A 235 3.33 -11.83 17.98
CA GLN A 235 3.38 -13.29 18.10
C GLN A 235 4.77 -13.94 17.89
N ASN A 236 5.75 -13.20 17.41
CA ASN A 236 7.11 -13.68 17.11
C ASN A 236 8.15 -13.26 18.17
N THR A 237 7.75 -13.31 19.43
CA THR A 237 8.53 -12.86 20.61
C THR A 237 9.94 -13.46 20.69
N THR A 238 10.14 -14.72 20.33
CA THR A 238 11.45 -15.37 20.36
C THR A 238 12.45 -14.75 19.41
N HIS A 239 12.05 -14.42 18.19
CA HIS A 239 12.93 -13.79 17.19
C HIS A 239 13.37 -12.39 17.62
N VAL A 240 12.43 -11.59 18.12
CA VAL A 240 12.68 -10.21 18.56
C VAL A 240 13.59 -10.18 19.79
N LEU A 241 13.41 -11.11 20.74
CA LEU A 241 14.28 -11.21 21.92
C LEU A 241 15.69 -11.67 21.54
N THR A 242 15.84 -12.53 20.53
CA THR A 242 17.14 -12.99 20.04
C THR A 242 17.91 -11.88 19.31
N GLU A 243 17.21 -11.01 18.56
CA GLU A 243 17.84 -9.85 17.91
C GLU A 243 18.20 -8.72 18.89
N ALA A 244 17.47 -8.62 20.01
CA ALA A 244 17.69 -7.59 21.02
C ALA A 244 18.75 -7.97 22.09
N ALA A 245 19.18 -9.24 22.14
CA ALA A 245 20.19 -9.77 23.06
C ALA A 245 21.59 -9.71 22.44
#